data_a280d5a6abeee191f622c493b39d5f0b
#
_entry.id   a280d5a6abeee191f622c493b39d5f0b
#
_cell.length_a   1.000
_cell.length_b   1.000
_cell.length_c   1.000
_cell.angle_alpha   90.00
_cell.angle_beta   90.00
_cell.angle_gamma   90.00
#
_symmetry.space_group_name_H-M   'P 1'
#
loop_
_entity.id
_entity.type
_entity.pdbx_description
1 polymer ?
#
loop_
_entity_poly.entity_id
_entity_poly.type
_entity_poly.pdbx_seq_one_letter_code
_entity_poly.pdbx_strand_id
1 'polypeptide(L)'
;MAFPAYAITTQSFQVNATIVPGCSVTTGSGAAMGNLNFGSYSGVENRQVNAQFVPNAALALACTPGVALSMTVDGGRYYGTVRNMQRDGGTQRVGYRLYRTASLAANSEIGVNQPVSVTYTNSNNIALPLFGVAFLTGFSPAGNYSDQLTVTLSW
;
A
#
# COMPACT_ATOMS: atom_id res chain seq x y z
N MET A 1 -57.27 -55.81 13.24
CA MET A 1 -56.97 -54.74 12.27
C MET A 1 -55.59 -54.21 12.60
N ALA A 2 -54.61 -54.31 11.72
CA ALA A 2 -53.28 -53.76 11.92
C ALA A 2 -53.21 -52.35 11.34
N PHE A 3 -52.73 -51.44 12.11
CA PHE A 3 -52.49 -50.07 11.66
C PHE A 3 -51.09 -50.00 11.07
N PRO A 4 -50.91 -49.30 9.96
CA PRO A 4 -49.56 -49.10 9.46
C PRO A 4 -48.77 -48.26 10.45
N ALA A 5 -47.65 -48.79 10.89
CA ALA A 5 -46.70 -48.04 11.72
C ALA A 5 -45.86 -47.15 10.82
N TYR A 6 -46.02 -45.86 10.94
CA TYR A 6 -45.15 -44.92 10.27
C TYR A 6 -43.95 -44.64 11.17
N ALA A 7 -42.77 -45.06 10.74
CA ALA A 7 -41.52 -44.69 11.42
C ALA A 7 -41.00 -43.40 10.81
N ILE A 8 -40.91 -42.36 11.62
CA ILE A 8 -40.25 -41.14 11.23
C ILE A 8 -38.83 -41.19 11.83
N THR A 9 -37.86 -41.21 10.97
CA THR A 9 -36.46 -41.20 11.41
C THR A 9 -35.89 -39.81 11.21
N THR A 10 -35.39 -39.24 12.29
CA THR A 10 -34.69 -37.96 12.26
C THR A 10 -33.23 -38.21 12.57
N GLN A 11 -32.36 -37.72 11.71
CA GLN A 11 -30.92 -37.81 11.87
C GLN A 11 -30.33 -36.41 11.78
N SER A 12 -29.33 -36.19 12.55
CA SER A 12 -28.61 -34.93 12.53
C SER A 12 -27.19 -35.15 11.90
N PHE A 13 -26.70 -34.15 11.25
CA PHE A 13 -25.32 -34.11 10.77
C PHE A 13 -24.71 -32.75 11.12
N GLN A 14 -23.40 -32.74 11.33
CA GLN A 14 -22.68 -31.51 11.60
C GLN A 14 -22.32 -30.82 10.29
N VAL A 15 -22.42 -29.50 10.32
CA VAL A 15 -21.88 -28.62 9.29
C VAL A 15 -20.75 -27.83 9.91
N ASN A 16 -19.56 -27.98 9.36
CA ASN A 16 -18.36 -27.38 9.91
C ASN A 16 -17.64 -26.60 8.82
N ALA A 17 -17.03 -25.51 9.25
CA ALA A 17 -16.05 -24.78 8.44
C ALA A 17 -15.00 -24.21 9.39
N THR A 18 -13.78 -24.12 8.89
CA THR A 18 -12.71 -23.42 9.59
C THR A 18 -12.31 -22.22 8.74
N ILE A 19 -12.35 -21.02 9.34
CA ILE A 19 -11.92 -19.79 8.71
C ILE A 19 -10.51 -19.49 9.22
N VAL A 20 -9.57 -19.44 8.28
CA VAL A 20 -8.17 -19.11 8.60
C VAL A 20 -7.92 -17.61 8.37
N PRO A 21 -7.05 -16.98 9.16
CA PRO A 21 -6.67 -15.60 8.94
C PRO A 21 -6.03 -15.41 7.57
N GLY A 22 -6.40 -14.35 6.86
CA GLY A 22 -5.84 -14.07 5.56
C GLY A 22 -6.25 -12.69 5.05
N CYS A 23 -5.52 -12.25 4.03
CA CYS A 23 -5.80 -11.00 3.33
C CYS A 23 -5.94 -11.25 1.83
N SER A 24 -6.65 -10.35 1.16
CA SER A 24 -6.76 -10.34 -0.30
C SER A 24 -6.43 -8.95 -0.83
N VAL A 25 -5.73 -8.91 -1.95
CA VAL A 25 -5.40 -7.67 -2.67
C VAL A 25 -5.84 -7.82 -4.11
N THR A 26 -6.69 -6.92 -4.57
CA THR A 26 -7.09 -6.84 -5.97
C THR A 26 -6.81 -5.44 -6.49
N THR A 27 -6.18 -5.34 -7.65
CA THR A 27 -5.77 -4.06 -8.24
C THR A 27 -6.45 -3.79 -9.59
N GLY A 28 -7.35 -4.67 -10.01
CA GLY A 28 -7.85 -4.67 -11.37
C GLY A 28 -6.84 -5.26 -12.35
N SER A 29 -7.22 -5.38 -13.63
CA SER A 29 -6.40 -6.03 -14.64
C SER A 29 -5.19 -5.16 -15.01
N GLY A 30 -3.99 -5.59 -14.62
CA GLY A 30 -2.71 -4.97 -15.00
C GLY A 30 -2.46 -3.57 -14.42
N ALA A 31 -3.25 -3.13 -13.45
CA ALA A 31 -3.14 -1.80 -12.88
C ALA A 31 -2.14 -1.75 -11.73
N ALA A 32 -1.45 -0.61 -11.59
CA ALA A 32 -0.67 -0.30 -10.39
C ALA A 32 -1.60 -0.14 -9.17
N MET A 33 -1.06 -0.34 -7.96
CA MET A 33 -1.83 -0.16 -6.72
C MET A 33 -2.35 1.27 -6.55
N GLY A 34 -1.62 2.24 -7.05
CA GLY A 34 -1.93 3.66 -6.95
C GLY A 34 -0.72 4.50 -7.29
N ASN A 35 -0.77 5.76 -6.95
CA ASN A 35 0.36 6.65 -7.17
C ASN A 35 0.55 7.64 -6.02
N LEU A 36 1.73 8.22 -6.00
CA LEU A 36 2.12 9.28 -5.08
C LEU A 36 2.68 10.42 -5.94
N ASN A 37 1.89 11.48 -6.11
CA ASN A 37 2.19 12.57 -7.02
C ASN A 37 2.57 13.82 -6.25
N PHE A 38 3.82 14.26 -6.41
CA PHE A 38 4.33 15.46 -5.75
C PHE A 38 3.89 16.77 -6.42
N GLY A 39 3.34 16.71 -7.63
CA GLY A 39 2.85 17.89 -8.35
C GLY A 39 3.86 18.43 -9.36
N SER A 40 3.65 19.68 -9.76
CA SER A 40 4.48 20.38 -10.76
C SER A 40 5.10 21.62 -10.14
N TYR A 41 6.40 21.79 -10.36
CA TYR A 41 7.19 22.87 -9.75
C TYR A 41 8.21 23.42 -10.73
N SER A 42 8.63 24.67 -10.51
CA SER A 42 9.76 25.24 -11.23
C SER A 42 11.06 24.59 -10.79
N GLY A 43 11.98 24.36 -11.73
CA GLY A 43 13.30 23.79 -11.46
C GLY A 43 14.18 24.67 -10.59
N VAL A 44 13.83 25.94 -10.38
CA VAL A 44 14.56 26.87 -9.50
C VAL A 44 14.03 26.88 -8.07
N GLU A 45 12.94 26.15 -7.80
CA GLU A 45 12.43 26.04 -6.43
C GLU A 45 13.37 25.20 -5.56
N ASN A 46 13.61 25.71 -4.36
CA ASN A 46 14.42 25.03 -3.34
C ASN A 46 13.58 24.89 -2.08
N ARG A 47 12.87 23.79 -1.96
CA ARG A 47 12.02 23.49 -0.80
C ARG A 47 11.60 22.04 -0.77
N GLN A 48 11.01 21.62 0.33
CA GLN A 48 10.35 20.34 0.45
C GLN A 48 8.91 20.44 -0.04
N VAL A 49 8.45 19.41 -0.72
CA VAL A 49 7.07 19.26 -1.18
C VAL A 49 6.52 17.92 -0.73
N ASN A 50 5.25 17.88 -0.40
CA ASN A 50 4.61 16.72 0.20
C ASN A 50 3.63 16.08 -0.78
N ALA A 51 3.42 14.78 -0.61
CA ALA A 51 2.38 14.04 -1.32
C ALA A 51 1.80 12.95 -0.43
N GLN A 52 0.60 12.52 -0.77
CA GLN A 52 -0.07 11.39 -0.14
C GLN A 52 -0.35 10.34 -1.20
N PHE A 53 -0.23 9.08 -0.82
CA PHE A 53 -0.59 7.96 -1.69
C PHE A 53 -2.08 8.02 -2.03
N VAL A 54 -2.38 7.96 -3.32
CA VAL A 54 -3.74 7.86 -3.85
C VAL A 54 -3.89 6.46 -4.44
N PRO A 55 -4.71 5.60 -3.83
CA PRO A 55 -4.91 4.26 -4.36
C PRO A 55 -5.63 4.29 -5.71
N ASN A 56 -5.33 3.31 -6.55
CA ASN A 56 -6.11 3.06 -7.75
C ASN A 56 -7.57 2.78 -7.34
N ALA A 57 -8.53 3.28 -8.12
CA ALA A 57 -9.95 3.06 -7.85
C ALA A 57 -10.35 1.58 -7.79
N ALA A 58 -9.59 0.72 -8.48
CA ALA A 58 -9.79 -0.74 -8.47
C ALA A 58 -9.04 -1.44 -7.32
N LEU A 59 -8.22 -0.73 -6.54
CA LEU A 59 -7.53 -1.33 -5.41
C LEU A 59 -8.52 -1.68 -4.31
N ALA A 60 -8.55 -2.96 -3.96
CA ALA A 60 -9.26 -3.44 -2.79
C ALA A 60 -8.31 -4.28 -1.95
N LEU A 61 -8.11 -3.87 -0.72
CA LEU A 61 -7.32 -4.58 0.29
C LEU A 61 -8.24 -4.89 1.47
N ALA A 62 -8.41 -6.16 1.73
CA ALA A 62 -9.25 -6.65 2.81
C ALA A 62 -8.57 -7.79 3.54
N CYS A 63 -8.77 -7.87 4.84
CA CYS A 63 -8.25 -8.93 5.70
C CYS A 63 -9.36 -9.52 6.56
N THR A 64 -9.16 -10.74 7.04
CA THR A 64 -9.95 -11.27 8.14
C THR A 64 -9.82 -10.32 9.34
N PRO A 65 -10.92 -9.98 10.04
CA PRO A 65 -10.83 -9.09 11.19
C PRO A 65 -9.81 -9.57 12.22
N GLY A 66 -9.01 -8.65 12.75
CA GLY A 66 -7.98 -8.93 13.75
C GLY A 66 -6.64 -9.42 13.21
N VAL A 67 -6.49 -9.56 11.90
CA VAL A 67 -5.20 -9.92 11.30
C VAL A 67 -4.21 -8.77 11.46
N ALA A 68 -3.01 -9.11 11.94
CA ALA A 68 -1.90 -8.17 12.00
C ALA A 68 -1.27 -8.07 10.61
N LEU A 69 -1.43 -6.91 9.97
CA LEU A 69 -0.92 -6.64 8.65
C LEU A 69 0.33 -5.77 8.74
N SER A 70 1.36 -6.14 7.99
CA SER A 70 2.56 -5.33 7.82
C SER A 70 2.86 -5.11 6.35
N MET A 71 3.62 -4.05 6.06
CA MET A 71 4.10 -3.76 4.71
C MET A 71 5.59 -3.45 4.73
N THR A 72 6.24 -3.76 3.63
CA THR A 72 7.56 -3.25 3.30
C THR A 72 7.49 -2.50 1.98
N VAL A 73 8.30 -1.48 1.84
CA VAL A 73 8.43 -0.72 0.59
C VAL A 73 9.89 -0.74 0.19
N ASP A 74 10.15 -1.13 -1.04
CA ASP A 74 11.51 -1.21 -1.57
C ASP A 74 12.16 0.17 -1.78
N GLY A 75 13.37 0.18 -2.29
CA GLY A 75 14.12 1.40 -2.59
C GLY A 75 13.75 2.08 -3.89
N GLY A 76 12.92 1.45 -4.72
CA GLY A 76 12.63 1.92 -6.06
C GLY A 76 13.75 1.62 -7.06
N ARG A 77 13.59 2.12 -8.26
CA ARG A 77 14.53 1.87 -9.36
C ARG A 77 15.85 2.65 -9.24
N TYR A 78 15.81 3.78 -8.54
CA TYR A 78 16.93 4.73 -8.53
C TYR A 78 17.44 5.01 -7.12
N TYR A 79 17.37 4.00 -6.26
CA TYR A 79 17.85 4.12 -4.89
C TYR A 79 19.36 4.42 -4.84
N GLY A 80 19.71 5.37 -4.02
CA GLY A 80 21.09 5.66 -3.64
C GLY A 80 21.20 5.65 -2.12
N THR A 81 21.43 6.80 -1.51
CA THR A 81 21.32 6.98 -0.06
C THR A 81 19.88 7.21 0.38
N VAL A 82 19.04 7.68 -0.52
CA VAL A 82 17.59 7.82 -0.39
C VAL A 82 16.91 7.31 -1.64
N ARG A 83 15.59 7.15 -1.60
CA ARG A 83 14.79 6.92 -2.80
C ARG A 83 14.86 8.12 -3.72
N ASN A 84 14.91 7.90 -5.01
CA ASN A 84 15.00 8.96 -6.01
C ASN A 84 14.00 8.75 -7.15
N MET A 85 13.39 9.84 -7.58
CA MET A 85 12.79 9.93 -8.92
C MET A 85 13.87 10.33 -9.91
N GLN A 86 13.84 9.77 -11.10
CA GLN A 86 14.78 10.13 -12.17
C GLN A 86 14.02 10.75 -13.33
N ARG A 87 14.65 11.76 -13.95
CA ARG A 87 14.11 12.43 -15.13
C ARG A 87 14.02 11.46 -16.30
N ASP A 88 12.88 11.47 -16.97
CA ASP A 88 12.66 10.68 -18.17
C ASP A 88 13.65 11.13 -19.27
N GLY A 89 14.39 10.16 -19.83
CA GLY A 89 15.40 10.43 -20.84
C GLY A 89 16.67 11.10 -20.32
N GLY A 90 16.86 11.21 -19.02
CA GLY A 90 18.03 11.82 -18.40
C GLY A 90 18.52 11.06 -17.17
N THR A 91 19.52 11.63 -16.50
CA THR A 91 20.12 11.03 -15.29
C THR A 91 19.90 11.87 -14.04
N GLN A 92 19.27 13.03 -14.18
CA GLN A 92 18.99 13.92 -13.06
C GLN A 92 17.96 13.28 -12.13
N ARG A 93 18.14 13.47 -10.83
CA ARG A 93 17.34 12.85 -9.80
C ARG A 93 16.81 13.86 -8.81
N VAL A 94 15.65 13.55 -8.24
CA VAL A 94 15.06 14.25 -7.11
C VAL A 94 14.82 13.23 -6.00
N GLY A 95 15.48 13.42 -4.86
CA GLY A 95 15.37 12.56 -3.72
C GLY A 95 14.03 12.73 -3.00
N TYR A 96 13.53 11.66 -2.42
CA TYR A 96 12.32 11.69 -1.62
C TYR A 96 12.39 10.66 -0.49
N ARG A 97 11.56 10.88 0.53
CA ARG A 97 11.40 9.97 1.67
C ARG A 97 9.92 9.64 1.87
N LEU A 98 9.67 8.49 2.47
CA LEU A 98 8.32 8.01 2.77
C LEU A 98 8.10 7.96 4.28
N TYR A 99 6.85 8.23 4.68
CA TYR A 99 6.43 8.27 6.07
C TYR A 99 5.08 7.57 6.25
N ARG A 100 4.82 7.07 7.46
CA ARG A 100 3.56 6.41 7.83
C ARG A 100 2.48 7.40 8.26
N THR A 101 2.84 8.62 8.59
CA THR A 101 1.92 9.63 9.12
C THR A 101 1.99 10.92 8.33
N ALA A 102 0.86 11.62 8.25
CA ALA A 102 0.78 12.91 7.58
C ALA A 102 1.60 14.00 8.28
N SER A 103 1.95 13.80 9.55
CA SER A 103 2.82 14.72 10.30
C SER A 103 4.27 14.68 9.83
N LEU A 104 4.66 13.65 9.06
CA LEU A 104 6.01 13.46 8.53
C LEU A 104 7.08 13.43 9.64
N ALA A 105 6.71 12.93 10.81
CA ALA A 105 7.61 12.84 11.95
C ALA A 105 8.76 11.86 11.64
N ALA A 106 9.97 12.17 12.09
CA ALA A 106 11.16 11.38 11.81
C ALA A 106 11.02 9.91 12.25
N ASN A 107 10.33 9.65 13.36
CA ASN A 107 10.07 8.30 13.86
C ASN A 107 9.01 7.54 13.05
N SER A 108 8.35 8.17 12.11
CA SER A 108 7.37 7.56 11.20
C SER A 108 7.95 7.27 9.81
N GLU A 109 9.21 7.55 9.57
CA GLU A 109 9.85 7.27 8.28
C GLU A 109 9.83 5.78 7.96
N ILE A 110 9.55 5.47 6.71
CA ILE A 110 9.55 4.10 6.18
C ILE A 110 10.90 3.83 5.54
N GLY A 111 11.76 3.09 6.23
CA GLY A 111 13.04 2.65 5.69
C GLY A 111 12.86 1.66 4.53
N VAL A 112 13.92 1.51 3.74
CA VAL A 112 13.91 0.57 2.61
C VAL A 112 13.82 -0.86 3.12
N ASN A 113 12.82 -1.61 2.65
CA ASN A 113 12.55 -3.00 3.04
C ASN A 113 12.37 -3.21 4.55
N GLN A 114 12.07 -2.16 5.30
CA GLN A 114 11.77 -2.27 6.72
C GLN A 114 10.28 -2.52 6.93
N PRO A 115 9.89 -3.54 7.69
CA PRO A 115 8.49 -3.82 7.95
C PRO A 115 7.88 -2.71 8.81
N VAL A 116 6.72 -2.24 8.41
CA VAL A 116 5.90 -1.30 9.18
C VAL A 116 4.50 -1.87 9.34
N SER A 117 3.92 -1.70 10.53
CA SER A 117 2.56 -2.16 10.79
C SER A 117 1.55 -1.29 10.05
N VAL A 118 0.58 -1.94 9.43
CA VAL A 118 -0.58 -1.28 8.83
C VAL A 118 -1.75 -1.42 9.79
N THR A 119 -2.15 -0.31 10.40
CA THR A 119 -3.33 -0.28 11.27
C THR A 119 -4.57 0.03 10.45
N TYR A 120 -5.67 -0.62 10.75
CA TYR A 120 -6.93 -0.41 10.05
C TYR A 120 -8.12 -0.54 11.00
N THR A 121 -9.19 0.18 10.71
CA THR A 121 -10.46 0.10 11.44
C THR A 121 -11.52 -0.69 10.67
N ASN A 122 -11.43 -0.69 9.35
CA ASN A 122 -12.33 -1.42 8.47
C ASN A 122 -11.55 -2.52 7.74
N SER A 123 -11.74 -3.76 8.17
CA SER A 123 -11.05 -4.93 7.60
C SER A 123 -11.42 -5.21 6.15
N ASN A 124 -12.53 -4.67 5.66
CA ASN A 124 -12.98 -4.85 4.28
C ASN A 124 -12.47 -3.76 3.32
N ASN A 125 -11.88 -2.69 3.86
CA ASN A 125 -11.35 -1.59 3.07
C ASN A 125 -10.18 -0.95 3.83
N ILE A 126 -9.00 -1.49 3.61
CA ILE A 126 -7.78 -1.09 4.29
C ILE A 126 -7.04 -0.08 3.43
N ALA A 127 -6.72 1.08 4.00
CA ALA A 127 -5.91 2.11 3.37
C ALA A 127 -4.44 1.98 3.79
N LEU A 128 -3.53 2.07 2.83
CA LEU A 128 -2.09 2.07 3.12
C LEU A 128 -1.64 3.45 3.57
N PRO A 129 -0.97 3.57 4.72
CA PRO A 129 -0.50 4.85 5.25
C PRO A 129 0.84 5.23 4.60
N LEU A 130 0.80 5.85 3.43
CA LEU A 130 1.98 6.27 2.67
C LEU A 130 1.92 7.77 2.41
N PHE A 131 2.89 8.49 2.94
CA PHE A 131 3.08 9.93 2.76
C PHE A 131 4.50 10.17 2.28
N GLY A 132 4.70 11.13 1.42
CA GLY A 132 6.01 11.40 0.85
C GLY A 132 6.45 12.84 1.00
N VAL A 133 7.76 13.04 1.06
CA VAL A 133 8.42 14.34 1.00
C VAL A 133 9.50 14.27 -0.06
N ALA A 134 9.44 15.15 -1.06
CA ALA A 134 10.49 15.31 -2.04
C ALA A 134 11.31 16.59 -1.76
N PHE A 135 12.56 16.56 -2.13
CA PHE A 135 13.52 17.63 -1.85
C PHE A 135 13.92 18.33 -3.15
N LEU A 136 13.31 19.48 -3.41
CA LEU A 136 13.66 20.33 -4.54
C LEU A 136 14.90 21.14 -4.18
N THR A 137 15.94 21.06 -5.03
CA THR A 137 17.25 21.67 -4.74
C THR A 137 17.49 22.98 -5.47
N GLY A 138 16.59 23.38 -6.38
CA GLY A 138 16.76 24.58 -7.18
C GLY A 138 17.58 24.41 -8.45
N PHE A 139 18.01 23.19 -8.78
CA PHE A 139 18.85 22.89 -9.91
C PHE A 139 18.30 21.75 -10.79
N SER A 140 17.00 21.54 -10.75
CA SER A 140 16.39 20.45 -11.49
C SER A 140 16.04 20.86 -12.92
N PRO A 141 16.61 20.21 -13.94
CA PRO A 141 16.18 20.44 -15.33
C PRO A 141 14.71 20.10 -15.51
N ALA A 142 14.06 20.80 -16.43
CA ALA A 142 12.67 20.54 -16.77
C ALA A 142 12.47 19.11 -17.30
N GLY A 143 11.35 18.52 -16.98
CA GLY A 143 10.99 17.19 -17.41
C GLY A 143 10.12 16.47 -16.39
N ASN A 144 9.71 15.26 -16.72
CA ASN A 144 9.00 14.39 -15.82
C ASN A 144 9.99 13.55 -15.02
N TYR A 145 9.83 13.53 -13.71
CA TYR A 145 10.63 12.72 -12.80
C TYR A 145 9.73 11.64 -12.24
N SER A 146 10.15 10.40 -12.31
CA SER A 146 9.38 9.24 -11.86
C SER A 146 10.24 8.19 -11.21
N ASP A 147 9.62 7.39 -10.37
CA ASP A 147 10.17 6.17 -9.79
C ASP A 147 9.05 5.14 -9.70
N GLN A 148 9.40 3.90 -9.47
CA GLN A 148 8.45 2.82 -9.26
C GLN A 148 8.85 2.05 -8.01
N LEU A 149 7.93 1.98 -7.07
CA LEU A 149 8.09 1.26 -5.81
C LEU A 149 7.31 -0.05 -5.83
N THR A 150 7.83 -1.03 -5.13
CA THR A 150 7.13 -2.27 -4.83
C THR A 150 6.78 -2.32 -3.36
N VAL A 151 5.50 -2.50 -3.08
CA VAL A 151 4.98 -2.71 -1.73
C VAL A 151 4.72 -4.20 -1.55
N THR A 152 5.25 -4.77 -0.49
CA THR A 152 4.99 -6.15 -0.09
C THR A 152 4.18 -6.17 1.19
N LEU A 153 3.05 -6.84 1.17
CA LEU A 153 2.16 -7.01 2.31
C LEU A 153 2.37 -8.40 2.90
N SER A 154 2.38 -8.48 4.21
CA SER A 154 2.52 -9.73 4.94
C SER A 154 1.61 -9.77 6.16
N TRP A 155 1.13 -11.00 6.49
CA TRP A 155 0.23 -11.25 7.60
C TRP A 155 0.45 -12.62 8.23
#